data_b61fefd57c725d97357b1e23e2965271
#
_entry.id   b61fefd57c725d97357b1e23e2965271
#
_cell.length_a   1.000
_cell.length_b   1.000
_cell.length_c   1.000
_cell.angle_alpha   90.00
_cell.angle_beta   90.00
_cell.angle_gamma   90.00
#
_symmetry.space_group_name_H-M   'P 1'
#
loop_
_entity.id
_entity.type
_entity.pdbx_description
1 polymer ?
#
loop_
_entity_poly.entity_id
_entity_poly.type
_entity_poly.pdbx_seq_one_letter_code
_entity_poly.pdbx_strand_id
1 'polypeptide(L)'
;MKFFVDTADTADIADLAATGLLDGVTTNPSLIHKAGRDFLEVTKEICGLVDGPVSAEVVALDHAGMMREAEILRKIADNVCIKVPLTIDGLKTCKKLTSDGTMVNVTLCFSANQALLAAKAGASFVSPFVGRHDDNGFDGMALISDIRLIYDNYSFGTEILVASVRHGIHVLEAAKIGADVMTAPPAVIRGLFKHVLTDQGIAGFLADWAKTGQSI
;
A
#
# COMPACT_ATOMS: atom_id res chain seq x y z
N MET A 1 5.19 8.28 -7.67
CA MET A 1 4.92 7.24 -6.63
C MET A 1 3.46 7.32 -6.25
N LYS A 2 2.73 6.21 -6.34
CA LYS A 2 1.34 6.10 -5.93
C LYS A 2 1.21 6.07 -4.40
N PHE A 3 0.14 6.63 -3.87
CA PHE A 3 -0.16 6.65 -2.45
C PHE A 3 -1.34 5.73 -2.14
N PHE A 4 -1.07 4.68 -1.37
CA PHE A 4 -2.09 3.81 -0.80
C PHE A 4 -2.23 4.10 0.69
N VAL A 5 -3.42 3.90 1.23
CA VAL A 5 -3.64 3.96 2.68
C VAL A 5 -3.76 2.55 3.26
N ASP A 6 -3.10 2.31 4.40
CA ASP A 6 -3.08 1.01 5.11
C ASP A 6 -4.08 1.05 6.27
N THR A 7 -5.34 0.75 5.98
CA THR A 7 -6.44 0.76 6.96
C THR A 7 -7.65 0.01 6.42
N ALA A 8 -8.53 -0.43 7.34
CA ALA A 8 -9.87 -0.92 7.04
C ALA A 8 -10.97 0.03 7.60
N ASP A 9 -10.58 1.22 8.09
CA ASP A 9 -11.51 2.26 8.51
C ASP A 9 -12.02 3.04 7.30
N THR A 10 -13.28 2.83 6.94
CA THR A 10 -13.89 3.41 5.75
C THR A 10 -14.07 4.93 5.84
N ALA A 11 -14.18 5.49 7.05
CA ALA A 11 -14.25 6.94 7.24
C ALA A 11 -12.90 7.60 6.95
N ASP A 12 -11.79 7.01 7.43
CA ASP A 12 -10.42 7.45 7.11
C ASP A 12 -10.15 7.37 5.60
N ILE A 13 -10.59 6.28 4.94
CA ILE A 13 -10.42 6.10 3.50
C ILE A 13 -11.19 7.19 2.72
N ALA A 14 -12.47 7.41 3.05
CA ALA A 14 -13.31 8.41 2.40
C ALA A 14 -12.74 9.82 2.54
N ASP A 15 -12.27 10.20 3.72
CA ASP A 15 -11.65 11.50 3.99
C ASP A 15 -10.37 11.71 3.15
N LEU A 16 -9.49 10.70 3.10
CA LEU A 16 -8.28 10.77 2.30
C LEU A 16 -8.56 10.71 0.79
N ALA A 17 -9.52 9.91 0.35
CA ALA A 17 -9.94 9.86 -1.06
C ALA A 17 -10.47 11.21 -1.55
N ALA A 18 -11.19 11.96 -0.70
CA ALA A 18 -11.68 13.30 -1.02
C ALA A 18 -10.55 14.31 -1.33
N THR A 19 -9.31 14.06 -0.91
CA THR A 19 -8.15 14.89 -1.27
C THR A 19 -7.72 14.73 -2.73
N GLY A 20 -8.16 13.67 -3.41
CA GLY A 20 -7.71 13.30 -4.77
C GLY A 20 -6.30 12.71 -4.83
N LEU A 21 -5.65 12.42 -3.70
CA LEU A 21 -4.27 11.93 -3.64
C LEU A 21 -4.17 10.42 -3.39
N LEU A 22 -5.31 9.74 -3.18
CA LEU A 22 -5.33 8.33 -2.84
C LEU A 22 -5.48 7.47 -4.09
N ASP A 23 -4.47 6.63 -4.36
CA ASP A 23 -4.42 5.75 -5.53
C ASP A 23 -4.87 4.31 -5.23
N GLY A 24 -5.06 3.94 -3.96
CA GLY A 24 -5.49 2.61 -3.57
C GLY A 24 -5.46 2.36 -2.06
N VAL A 25 -5.80 1.13 -1.67
CA VAL A 25 -5.90 0.73 -0.25
C VAL A 25 -5.23 -0.61 -0.04
N THR A 26 -4.51 -0.75 1.08
CA THR A 26 -4.09 -2.06 1.57
C THR A 26 -4.81 -2.39 2.87
N THR A 27 -5.26 -3.64 2.97
CA THR A 27 -5.76 -4.22 4.20
C THR A 27 -4.92 -5.44 4.61
N ASN A 28 -5.13 -5.92 5.80
CA ASN A 28 -4.55 -7.17 6.30
C ASN A 28 -5.43 -7.71 7.43
N PRO A 29 -5.25 -9.00 7.85
CA PRO A 29 -6.08 -9.59 8.90
C PRO A 29 -6.11 -8.79 10.21
N SER A 30 -5.00 -8.15 10.60
CA SER A 30 -4.95 -7.34 11.83
C SER A 30 -5.79 -6.06 11.72
N LEU A 31 -5.79 -5.40 10.57
CA LEU A 31 -6.61 -4.21 10.32
C LEU A 31 -8.10 -4.56 10.26
N ILE A 32 -8.45 -5.67 9.63
CA ILE A 32 -9.83 -6.18 9.61
C ILE A 32 -10.30 -6.54 11.02
N HIS A 33 -9.47 -7.23 11.80
CA HIS A 33 -9.78 -7.52 13.20
C HIS A 33 -10.02 -6.24 14.01
N LYS A 34 -9.15 -5.23 13.84
CA LYS A 34 -9.28 -3.93 14.52
C LYS A 34 -10.56 -3.19 14.13
N ALA A 35 -10.98 -3.28 12.88
CA ALA A 35 -12.23 -2.66 12.39
C ALA A 35 -13.48 -3.33 12.99
N GLY A 36 -13.42 -4.60 13.43
CA GLY A 36 -14.50 -5.32 14.08
C GLY A 36 -15.72 -5.55 13.17
N ARG A 37 -15.52 -5.54 11.85
CA ARG A 37 -16.58 -5.68 10.83
C ARG A 37 -16.39 -6.96 10.01
N ASP A 38 -17.46 -7.39 9.35
CA ASP A 38 -17.37 -8.50 8.39
C ASP A 38 -16.37 -8.18 7.27
N PHE A 39 -15.51 -9.14 6.94
CA PHE A 39 -14.41 -8.95 6.00
C PHE A 39 -14.91 -8.69 4.56
N LEU A 40 -15.90 -9.43 4.11
CA LEU A 40 -16.39 -9.30 2.74
C LEU A 40 -17.18 -8.00 2.56
N GLU A 41 -17.98 -7.63 3.57
CA GLU A 41 -18.75 -6.38 3.57
C GLU A 41 -17.83 -5.15 3.57
N VAL A 42 -16.83 -5.10 4.47
CA VAL A 42 -15.91 -3.96 4.53
C VAL A 42 -15.05 -3.87 3.30
N THR A 43 -14.59 -5.00 2.74
CA THR A 43 -13.83 -5.00 1.48
C THR A 43 -14.66 -4.44 0.33
N LYS A 44 -15.93 -4.83 0.24
CA LYS A 44 -16.86 -4.30 -0.78
C LYS A 44 -17.06 -2.79 -0.65
N GLU A 45 -17.26 -2.30 0.58
CA GLU A 45 -17.40 -0.87 0.84
C GLU A 45 -16.14 -0.10 0.44
N ILE A 46 -14.95 -0.59 0.83
CA ILE A 46 -13.67 0.03 0.47
C ILE A 46 -13.50 0.09 -1.05
N CYS A 47 -13.82 -0.99 -1.77
CA CYS A 47 -13.76 -1.01 -3.23
C CYS A 47 -14.66 0.03 -3.90
N GLY A 48 -15.75 0.45 -3.25
CA GLY A 48 -16.61 1.52 -3.73
C GLY A 48 -16.13 2.95 -3.40
N LEU A 49 -15.14 3.09 -2.52
CA LEU A 49 -14.59 4.39 -2.11
C LEU A 49 -13.38 4.84 -2.94
N VAL A 50 -12.72 3.91 -3.64
CA VAL A 50 -11.52 4.17 -4.44
C VAL A 50 -11.61 3.45 -5.78
N ASP A 51 -11.10 4.10 -6.84
CA ASP A 51 -11.03 3.48 -8.18
C ASP A 51 -9.84 2.52 -8.30
N GLY A 52 -8.80 2.74 -7.53
CA GLY A 52 -7.56 1.98 -7.59
C GLY A 52 -7.59 0.66 -6.83
N PRO A 53 -6.47 -0.09 -6.85
CA PRO A 53 -6.40 -1.44 -6.27
C PRO A 53 -6.68 -1.45 -4.76
N VAL A 54 -7.48 -2.43 -4.32
CA VAL A 54 -7.76 -2.72 -2.92
C VAL A 54 -7.19 -4.10 -2.57
N SER A 55 -6.11 -4.13 -1.79
CA SER A 55 -5.47 -5.40 -1.39
C SER A 55 -6.28 -6.10 -0.31
N ALA A 56 -6.85 -7.27 -0.65
CA ALA A 56 -7.58 -8.18 0.23
C ALA A 56 -6.77 -9.48 0.44
N GLU A 57 -6.37 -9.76 1.69
CA GLU A 57 -5.43 -10.82 2.02
C GLU A 57 -6.13 -12.13 2.32
N VAL A 58 -5.71 -13.21 1.64
CA VAL A 58 -6.14 -14.59 1.95
C VAL A 58 -5.51 -15.06 3.27
N VAL A 59 -6.18 -15.97 3.97
CA VAL A 59 -5.72 -16.50 5.28
C VAL A 59 -5.35 -17.98 5.21
N ALA A 60 -5.73 -18.71 4.18
CA ALA A 60 -5.31 -20.08 3.96
C ALA A 60 -3.78 -20.16 3.79
N LEU A 61 -3.19 -21.29 4.18
CA LEU A 61 -1.74 -21.50 4.13
C LEU A 61 -1.29 -22.35 2.94
N ASP A 62 -2.18 -23.12 2.35
CA ASP A 62 -1.92 -23.96 1.18
C ASP A 62 -2.49 -23.36 -0.10
N HIS A 63 -1.89 -23.72 -1.24
CA HIS A 63 -2.29 -23.21 -2.55
C HIS A 63 -3.79 -23.42 -2.86
N ALA A 64 -4.35 -24.60 -2.56
CA ALA A 64 -5.75 -24.89 -2.89
C ALA A 64 -6.72 -24.05 -2.02
N GLY A 65 -6.39 -23.82 -0.77
CA GLY A 65 -7.12 -22.94 0.14
C GLY A 65 -7.08 -21.49 -0.34
N MET A 66 -5.88 -20.96 -0.64
CA MET A 66 -5.71 -19.61 -1.16
C MET A 66 -6.49 -19.38 -2.45
N MET A 67 -6.50 -20.36 -3.37
CA MET A 67 -7.27 -20.26 -4.60
C MET A 67 -8.78 -20.18 -4.34
N ARG A 68 -9.32 -20.99 -3.40
CA ARG A 68 -10.75 -20.91 -3.04
C ARG A 68 -11.12 -19.55 -2.46
N GLU A 69 -10.29 -19.03 -1.58
CA GLU A 69 -10.50 -17.70 -0.98
C GLU A 69 -10.38 -16.58 -2.03
N ALA A 70 -9.39 -16.65 -2.90
CA ALA A 70 -9.20 -15.69 -4.00
C ALA A 70 -10.42 -15.67 -4.94
N GLU A 71 -11.04 -16.83 -5.25
CA GLU A 71 -12.25 -16.92 -6.07
C GLU A 71 -13.46 -16.20 -5.42
N ILE A 72 -13.51 -16.14 -4.10
CA ILE A 72 -14.54 -15.40 -3.37
C ILE A 72 -14.24 -13.89 -3.44
N LEU A 73 -13.00 -13.51 -3.12
CA LEU A 73 -12.59 -12.12 -3.00
C LEU A 73 -12.66 -11.37 -4.33
N ARG A 74 -12.16 -11.96 -5.42
CA ARG A 74 -12.17 -11.31 -6.75
C ARG A 74 -13.55 -11.07 -7.35
N LYS A 75 -14.61 -11.69 -6.79
CA LYS A 75 -16.00 -11.46 -7.19
C LYS A 75 -16.64 -10.27 -6.49
N ILE A 76 -15.97 -9.68 -5.50
CA ILE A 76 -16.49 -8.53 -4.76
C ILE A 76 -16.51 -7.29 -5.65
N ALA A 77 -15.40 -7.00 -6.35
CA ALA A 77 -15.26 -5.88 -7.26
C ALA A 77 -14.03 -6.07 -8.18
N ASP A 78 -14.02 -5.40 -9.33
CA ASP A 78 -12.95 -5.52 -10.34
C ASP A 78 -11.61 -4.96 -9.86
N ASN A 79 -11.61 -4.04 -8.90
CA ASN A 79 -10.41 -3.44 -8.32
C ASN A 79 -9.84 -4.19 -7.11
N VAL A 80 -10.37 -5.39 -6.79
CA VAL A 80 -9.76 -6.25 -5.76
C VAL A 80 -8.41 -6.77 -6.26
N CYS A 81 -7.37 -6.52 -5.45
CA CYS A 81 -6.04 -7.09 -5.60
C CYS A 81 -5.86 -8.20 -4.56
N ILE A 82 -5.71 -9.45 -5.00
CA ILE A 82 -5.55 -10.58 -4.09
C ILE A 82 -4.18 -10.50 -3.41
N LYS A 83 -4.16 -10.50 -2.09
CA LYS A 83 -2.92 -10.42 -1.32
C LYS A 83 -2.57 -11.80 -0.77
N VAL A 84 -1.36 -12.29 -1.07
CA VAL A 84 -0.87 -13.62 -0.70
C VAL A 84 0.47 -13.55 0.02
N PRO A 85 0.74 -14.42 1.00
CA PRO A 85 2.03 -14.42 1.70
C PRO A 85 3.15 -14.92 0.78
N LEU A 86 4.37 -14.45 1.02
CA LEU A 86 5.58 -14.85 0.30
C LEU A 86 6.07 -16.23 0.77
N THR A 87 5.31 -17.27 0.40
CA THR A 87 5.60 -18.68 0.62
C THR A 87 5.63 -19.42 -0.71
N ILE A 88 6.08 -20.69 -0.72
CA ILE A 88 6.04 -21.50 -1.95
C ILE A 88 4.61 -21.60 -2.48
N ASP A 89 3.62 -21.86 -1.63
CA ASP A 89 2.22 -21.97 -2.04
C ASP A 89 1.60 -20.62 -2.39
N GLY A 90 2.01 -19.52 -1.72
CA GLY A 90 1.64 -18.17 -2.09
C GLY A 90 2.16 -17.79 -3.48
N LEU A 91 3.40 -18.15 -3.83
CA LEU A 91 3.96 -17.89 -5.17
C LEU A 91 3.33 -18.75 -6.26
N LYS A 92 2.97 -20.02 -5.96
CA LYS A 92 2.15 -20.84 -6.89
C LYS A 92 0.78 -20.20 -7.14
N THR A 93 0.15 -19.70 -6.08
CA THR A 93 -1.14 -18.99 -6.15
C THR A 93 -1.00 -17.69 -6.94
N CYS A 94 0.01 -16.89 -6.67
CA CYS A 94 0.34 -15.69 -7.43
C CYS A 94 0.45 -16.00 -8.93
N LYS A 95 1.29 -16.98 -9.29
CA LYS A 95 1.50 -17.36 -10.69
C LYS A 95 0.20 -17.76 -11.39
N LYS A 96 -0.66 -18.54 -10.72
CA LYS A 96 -1.94 -18.96 -11.28
C LYS A 96 -2.89 -17.77 -11.47
N LEU A 97 -3.08 -16.95 -10.44
CA LEU A 97 -3.98 -15.80 -10.46
C LEU A 97 -3.57 -14.75 -11.50
N THR A 98 -2.27 -14.42 -11.57
CA THR A 98 -1.79 -13.45 -12.56
C THR A 98 -1.89 -13.96 -14.00
N SER A 99 -1.73 -15.26 -14.21
CA SER A 99 -1.98 -15.88 -15.53
C SER A 99 -3.46 -15.81 -15.95
N ASP A 100 -4.37 -15.69 -14.99
CA ASP A 100 -5.81 -15.52 -15.22
C ASP A 100 -6.22 -14.02 -15.25
N GLY A 101 -5.25 -13.09 -15.25
CA GLY A 101 -5.47 -11.63 -15.32
C GLY A 101 -5.84 -10.98 -13.98
N THR A 102 -5.75 -11.69 -12.86
CA THR A 102 -6.03 -11.15 -11.52
C THR A 102 -4.82 -10.40 -10.97
N MET A 103 -5.01 -9.19 -10.44
CA MET A 103 -3.95 -8.46 -9.73
C MET A 103 -3.59 -9.19 -8.43
N VAL A 104 -2.27 -9.34 -8.18
CA VAL A 104 -1.76 -9.99 -6.97
C VAL A 104 -0.71 -9.14 -6.30
N ASN A 105 -0.85 -8.96 -4.98
CA ASN A 105 0.12 -8.35 -4.09
C ASN A 105 0.79 -9.43 -3.22
N VAL A 106 2.08 -9.69 -3.45
CA VAL A 106 2.84 -10.65 -2.66
C VAL A 106 3.40 -9.95 -1.42
N THR A 107 2.92 -10.34 -0.24
CA THR A 107 3.20 -9.68 1.04
C THR A 107 4.15 -10.47 1.94
N LEU A 108 4.53 -9.88 3.08
CA LEU A 108 5.51 -10.41 4.03
C LEU A 108 6.87 -10.65 3.38
N CYS A 109 7.30 -9.67 2.59
CA CYS A 109 8.61 -9.64 1.95
C CYS A 109 9.63 -8.95 2.86
N PHE A 110 10.73 -9.66 3.15
CA PHE A 110 11.79 -9.20 4.07
C PHE A 110 13.19 -9.34 3.47
N SER A 111 13.33 -9.69 2.19
CA SER A 111 14.61 -9.71 1.50
C SER A 111 14.46 -9.43 0.00
N ALA A 112 15.53 -8.93 -0.63
CA ALA A 112 15.54 -8.71 -2.06
C ALA A 112 15.44 -10.02 -2.87
N ASN A 113 15.96 -11.14 -2.33
CA ASN A 113 15.79 -12.46 -2.94
C ASN A 113 14.30 -12.89 -2.95
N GLN A 114 13.56 -12.61 -1.88
CA GLN A 114 12.12 -12.87 -1.85
C GLN A 114 11.38 -12.01 -2.88
N ALA A 115 11.72 -10.73 -2.99
CA ALA A 115 11.14 -9.84 -3.99
C ALA A 115 11.41 -10.31 -5.42
N LEU A 116 12.63 -10.81 -5.71
CA LEU A 116 12.97 -11.40 -6.99
C LEU A 116 12.06 -12.61 -7.32
N LEU A 117 11.76 -13.46 -6.35
CA LEU A 117 10.84 -14.59 -6.54
C LEU A 117 9.42 -14.13 -6.83
N ALA A 118 8.92 -13.09 -6.14
CA ALA A 118 7.61 -12.50 -6.40
C ALA A 118 7.51 -11.95 -7.84
N ALA A 119 8.53 -11.23 -8.31
CA ALA A 119 8.59 -10.73 -9.68
C ALA A 119 8.58 -11.87 -10.71
N LYS A 120 9.36 -12.93 -10.48
CA LYS A 120 9.36 -14.12 -11.35
C LYS A 120 8.02 -14.87 -11.36
N ALA A 121 7.25 -14.82 -10.27
CA ALA A 121 5.90 -15.36 -10.22
C ALA A 121 4.88 -14.48 -10.99
N GLY A 122 5.27 -13.25 -11.39
CA GLY A 122 4.43 -12.32 -12.15
C GLY A 122 3.51 -11.47 -11.25
N ALA A 123 3.90 -11.24 -10.00
CA ALA A 123 3.16 -10.38 -9.08
C ALA A 123 2.92 -8.99 -9.67
N SER A 124 1.73 -8.42 -9.45
CA SER A 124 1.46 -7.00 -9.77
C SER A 124 2.19 -6.09 -8.80
N PHE A 125 2.18 -6.45 -7.52
CA PHE A 125 2.86 -5.75 -6.44
C PHE A 125 3.66 -6.72 -5.57
N VAL A 126 4.76 -6.24 -5.02
CA VAL A 126 5.45 -6.86 -3.87
C VAL A 126 5.44 -5.88 -2.71
N SER A 127 5.12 -6.34 -1.52
CA SER A 127 5.08 -5.51 -0.31
C SER A 127 6.24 -5.81 0.64
N PRO A 128 7.42 -5.16 0.48
CA PRO A 128 8.51 -5.22 1.45
C PRO A 128 8.17 -4.37 2.69
N PHE A 129 8.47 -4.92 3.88
CA PHE A 129 8.05 -4.37 5.17
C PHE A 129 9.19 -3.58 5.84
N VAL A 130 9.35 -2.30 5.48
CA VAL A 130 10.45 -1.46 5.96
C VAL A 130 10.41 -1.25 7.48
N GLY A 131 9.28 -0.88 8.05
CA GLY A 131 9.19 -0.61 9.48
C GLY A 131 9.44 -1.84 10.36
N ARG A 132 9.04 -3.06 9.92
CA ARG A 132 9.40 -4.29 10.64
C ARG A 132 10.89 -4.63 10.52
N HIS A 133 11.55 -4.25 9.44
CA HIS A 133 13.01 -4.32 9.34
C HIS A 133 13.66 -3.45 10.40
N ASP A 134 13.25 -2.19 10.48
CA ASP A 134 13.78 -1.24 11.46
C ASP A 134 13.54 -1.68 12.91
N ASP A 135 12.32 -2.22 13.19
CA ASP A 135 11.99 -2.80 14.51
C ASP A 135 12.96 -3.93 14.94
N ASN A 136 13.63 -4.58 13.98
CA ASN A 136 14.60 -5.65 14.20
C ASN A 136 16.07 -5.22 14.00
N GLY A 137 16.34 -3.93 13.87
CA GLY A 137 17.68 -3.37 13.74
C GLY A 137 18.30 -3.49 12.34
N PHE A 138 17.50 -3.73 11.32
CA PHE A 138 17.92 -3.71 9.91
C PHE A 138 17.52 -2.38 9.26
N ASP A 139 18.20 -1.98 8.20
CA ASP A 139 17.81 -0.83 7.41
C ASP A 139 16.74 -1.23 6.38
N GLY A 140 15.49 -0.85 6.68
CA GLY A 140 14.36 -1.15 5.79
C GLY A 140 14.44 -0.43 4.43
N MET A 141 15.06 0.74 4.38
CA MET A 141 15.17 1.48 3.11
C MET A 141 16.29 0.95 2.22
N ALA A 142 17.35 0.37 2.80
CA ALA A 142 18.36 -0.37 2.03
C ALA A 142 17.72 -1.56 1.29
N LEU A 143 16.76 -2.26 1.92
CA LEU A 143 15.99 -3.32 1.25
C LEU A 143 15.26 -2.80 0.00
N ILE A 144 14.62 -1.63 0.08
CA ILE A 144 13.91 -1.02 -1.06
C ILE A 144 14.89 -0.68 -2.20
N SER A 145 16.05 -0.12 -1.85
CA SER A 145 17.11 0.20 -2.82
C SER A 145 17.60 -1.03 -3.57
N ASP A 146 17.84 -2.12 -2.86
CA ASP A 146 18.27 -3.39 -3.46
C ASP A 146 17.20 -3.98 -4.41
N ILE A 147 15.92 -3.94 -3.98
CA ILE A 147 14.81 -4.42 -4.82
C ILE A 147 14.69 -3.56 -6.09
N ARG A 148 14.75 -2.23 -5.97
CA ARG A 148 14.67 -1.33 -7.12
C ARG A 148 15.80 -1.60 -8.12
N LEU A 149 17.03 -1.71 -7.63
CA LEU A 149 18.19 -2.04 -8.48
C LEU A 149 18.00 -3.36 -9.23
N ILE A 150 17.53 -4.40 -8.55
CA ILE A 150 17.29 -5.71 -9.17
C ILE A 150 16.18 -5.61 -10.22
N TYR A 151 15.08 -4.92 -9.91
CA TYR A 151 13.94 -4.81 -10.82
C TYR A 151 14.31 -4.02 -12.07
N ASP A 152 15.12 -2.97 -11.94
CA ASP A 152 15.63 -2.19 -13.07
C ASP A 152 16.58 -3.01 -13.94
N ASN A 153 17.51 -3.77 -13.33
CA ASN A 153 18.46 -4.61 -14.07
C ASN A 153 17.80 -5.65 -14.97
N TYR A 154 16.64 -6.14 -14.60
CA TYR A 154 15.91 -7.19 -15.33
C TYR A 154 14.60 -6.70 -15.95
N SER A 155 14.28 -5.41 -15.85
CA SER A 155 13.06 -4.80 -16.37
C SER A 155 11.78 -5.53 -15.91
N PHE A 156 11.71 -5.88 -14.61
CA PHE A 156 10.51 -6.48 -14.05
C PHE A 156 9.37 -5.46 -13.99
N GLY A 157 8.16 -5.89 -14.41
CA GLY A 157 6.96 -5.07 -14.35
C GLY A 157 6.25 -5.09 -12.99
N THR A 158 6.75 -5.84 -12.00
CA THR A 158 6.20 -5.87 -10.64
C THR A 158 6.47 -4.55 -9.94
N GLU A 159 5.43 -3.88 -9.43
CA GLU A 159 5.56 -2.62 -8.69
C GLU A 159 6.01 -2.87 -7.24
N ILE A 160 6.97 -2.06 -6.77
CA ILE A 160 7.45 -2.06 -5.38
C ILE A 160 6.47 -1.25 -4.54
N LEU A 161 5.69 -1.93 -3.71
CA LEU A 161 4.74 -1.34 -2.78
C LEU A 161 5.35 -1.31 -1.38
N VAL A 162 6.00 -0.20 -1.02
CA VAL A 162 6.64 -0.04 0.29
C VAL A 162 5.60 -0.10 1.39
N ALA A 163 5.70 -1.10 2.26
CA ALA A 163 4.74 -1.39 3.32
C ALA A 163 5.35 -1.28 4.72
N SER A 164 4.47 -1.31 5.75
CA SER A 164 4.91 -1.12 7.14
C SER A 164 5.58 0.24 7.36
N VAL A 165 5.16 1.26 6.65
CA VAL A 165 5.63 2.63 6.77
C VAL A 165 5.24 3.20 8.14
N ARG A 166 6.20 3.83 8.85
CA ARG A 166 6.00 4.34 10.21
C ARG A 166 5.94 5.87 10.27
N HIS A 167 6.59 6.57 9.36
CA HIS A 167 6.75 8.04 9.41
C HIS A 167 7.09 8.63 8.03
N GLY A 168 7.03 9.96 7.92
CA GLY A 168 7.25 10.68 6.66
C GLY A 168 8.65 10.52 6.05
N ILE A 169 9.68 10.15 6.84
CA ILE A 169 11.02 9.90 6.30
C ILE A 169 11.00 8.64 5.42
N HIS A 170 10.29 7.56 5.81
CA HIS A 170 10.12 6.40 4.94
C HIS A 170 9.48 6.78 3.61
N VAL A 171 8.46 7.66 3.63
CA VAL A 171 7.80 8.14 2.40
C VAL A 171 8.78 8.90 1.50
N LEU A 172 9.59 9.80 2.09
CA LEU A 172 10.58 10.58 1.38
C LEU A 172 11.66 9.69 0.75
N GLU A 173 12.21 8.75 1.52
CA GLU A 173 13.27 7.87 1.03
C GLU A 173 12.73 6.89 -0.03
N ALA A 174 11.50 6.34 0.15
CA ALA A 174 10.85 5.53 -0.88
C ALA A 174 10.72 6.31 -2.21
N ALA A 175 10.31 7.57 -2.14
CA ALA A 175 10.20 8.43 -3.32
C ALA A 175 11.54 8.70 -4.00
N LYS A 176 12.62 8.94 -3.22
CA LYS A 176 13.98 9.15 -3.76
C LYS A 176 14.56 7.90 -4.41
N ILE A 177 14.28 6.74 -3.85
CA ILE A 177 14.73 5.45 -4.40
C ILE A 177 13.98 5.10 -5.70
N GLY A 178 12.79 5.67 -5.90
CA GLY A 178 11.96 5.37 -7.07
C GLY A 178 11.04 4.17 -6.85
N ALA A 179 10.58 3.94 -5.61
CA ALA A 179 9.52 2.97 -5.36
C ALA A 179 8.24 3.38 -6.09
N ASP A 180 7.49 2.39 -6.60
CA ASP A 180 6.31 2.65 -7.42
C ASP A 180 5.11 3.09 -6.59
N VAL A 181 4.95 2.49 -5.41
CA VAL A 181 3.83 2.70 -4.48
C VAL A 181 4.37 2.74 -3.05
N MET A 182 3.77 3.54 -2.19
CA MET A 182 3.88 3.39 -0.75
C MET A 182 2.50 3.19 -0.13
N THR A 183 2.39 2.38 0.91
CA THR A 183 1.19 2.30 1.74
C THR A 183 1.52 2.65 3.18
N ALA A 184 0.72 3.54 3.76
CA ALA A 184 0.97 4.06 5.10
C ALA A 184 -0.34 4.21 5.91
N PRO A 185 -0.26 4.13 7.25
CA PRO A 185 -1.41 4.46 8.09
C PRO A 185 -1.94 5.88 7.82
N PRO A 186 -3.25 6.13 7.98
CA PRO A 186 -3.85 7.46 7.77
C PRO A 186 -3.12 8.60 8.48
N ALA A 187 -2.65 8.35 9.72
CA ALA A 187 -1.93 9.35 10.51
C ALA A 187 -0.60 9.78 9.86
N VAL A 188 0.11 8.85 9.19
CA VAL A 188 1.36 9.18 8.48
C VAL A 188 1.04 10.04 7.26
N ILE A 189 0.03 9.67 6.46
CA ILE A 189 -0.36 10.46 5.28
C ILE A 189 -0.79 11.87 5.70
N ARG A 190 -1.67 12.00 6.70
CA ARG A 190 -2.06 13.32 7.24
C ARG A 190 -0.88 14.11 7.81
N GLY A 191 0.12 13.42 8.33
CA GLY A 191 1.36 14.04 8.83
C GLY A 191 2.17 14.73 7.74
N LEU A 192 2.09 14.30 6.48
CA LEU A 192 2.85 14.88 5.38
C LEU A 192 2.41 16.32 5.03
N PHE A 193 1.17 16.69 5.37
CA PHE A 193 0.67 18.04 5.18
C PHE A 193 1.16 19.05 6.22
N LYS A 194 1.67 18.57 7.37
CA LYS A 194 2.01 19.43 8.49
C LYS A 194 3.41 19.98 8.34
N HIS A 195 3.51 21.31 8.28
CA HIS A 195 4.81 22.01 8.30
C HIS A 195 4.69 23.38 8.98
N VAL A 196 5.54 23.64 9.95
CA VAL A 196 5.50 24.87 10.75
C VAL A 196 5.58 26.14 9.88
N LEU A 197 6.38 26.12 8.81
CA LEU A 197 6.51 27.28 7.91
C LEU A 197 5.27 27.48 7.04
N THR A 198 4.53 26.45 6.73
CA THR A 198 3.25 26.57 6.02
C THR A 198 2.24 27.29 6.91
N ASP A 199 2.12 26.87 8.18
CA ASP A 199 1.20 27.49 9.14
C ASP A 199 1.57 28.96 9.40
N GLN A 200 2.87 29.25 9.57
CA GLN A 200 3.38 30.62 9.74
C GLN A 200 3.15 31.47 8.48
N GLY A 201 3.36 30.89 7.29
CA GLY A 201 3.13 31.56 6.01
C GLY A 201 1.67 31.94 5.82
N ILE A 202 0.74 31.01 6.09
CA ILE A 202 -0.70 31.29 6.02
C ILE A 202 -1.08 32.42 7.00
N ALA A 203 -0.63 32.33 8.25
CA ALA A 203 -0.92 33.36 9.25
C ALA A 203 -0.39 34.74 8.81
N GLY A 204 0.84 34.81 8.27
CA GLY A 204 1.43 36.04 7.74
C GLY A 204 0.62 36.61 6.57
N PHE A 205 0.26 35.79 5.59
CA PHE A 205 -0.52 36.23 4.44
C PHE A 205 -1.90 36.73 4.83
N LEU A 206 -2.58 36.07 5.77
CA LEU A 206 -3.88 36.53 6.27
C LEU A 206 -3.76 37.88 7.00
N ALA A 207 -2.70 38.05 7.82
CA ALA A 207 -2.46 39.32 8.51
C ALA A 207 -2.18 40.48 7.54
N ASP A 208 -1.45 40.24 6.45
CA ASP A 208 -1.19 41.24 5.41
C ASP A 208 -2.43 41.52 4.55
N TRP A 209 -3.19 40.46 4.20
CA TRP A 209 -4.47 40.62 3.49
C TRP A 209 -5.46 41.52 4.27
N ALA A 210 -5.58 41.31 5.58
CA ALA A 210 -6.46 42.12 6.41
C ALA A 210 -6.13 43.63 6.35
N LYS A 211 -4.85 44.01 6.17
CA LYS A 211 -4.40 45.40 6.05
C LYS A 211 -4.85 46.05 4.73
N THR A 212 -5.16 45.27 3.72
CA THR A 212 -5.60 45.82 2.42
C THR A 212 -7.03 46.33 2.45
N GLY A 213 -7.85 45.90 3.40
CA GLY A 213 -9.28 46.24 3.48
C GLY A 213 -10.11 45.62 2.35
N GLN A 214 -9.56 44.71 1.56
CA GLN A 214 -10.24 44.07 0.43
C GLN A 214 -10.95 42.75 0.87
N SER A 215 -11.91 42.33 0.04
CA SER A 215 -12.60 41.03 0.17
C SER A 215 -12.68 40.36 -1.20
N ILE A 216 -12.75 39.03 -1.19
CA ILE A 216 -12.97 38.19 -2.37
C ILE A 216 -14.37 37.59 -2.27
#